data_e60c522a24498d157205b33cea2b64e3
#
_entry.id   e60c522a24498d157205b33cea2b64e3
#
_cell.length_a   1.000
_cell.length_b   1.000
_cell.length_c   1.000
_cell.angle_alpha   90.00
_cell.angle_beta   90.00
_cell.angle_gamma   90.00
#
_symmetry.space_group_name_H-M   'P 1'
#
loop_
_entity.id
_entity.type
_entity.pdbx_description
1 polymer ?
#
loop_
_entity_poly.entity_id
_entity_poly.type
_entity_poly.pdbx_seq_one_letter_code
_entity_poly.pdbx_strand_id
1 'polypeptide(L)'
;MTAADSFVQAVQVLPLRLRGEALSLLEGDRARTEELRLRAGWPMTALIAGAERPLGGPPVEGEELDQLVEIASRASRHAVLDQIRRGYLTIEGGHRIGLCGTAVMREGEIHALRALSSADLRIARQVEGACAPVLDGLCPGGRLADTLILAPPGLGKTTLLRDLIRAVSEGEGCLPLRVALADERGEVAAMYGGRPQLAVGRRTDVVEGCPKAQGLMLLLRGMGPQVLAVDEITAPEDVRALTAAAGCGVTLLATAHGNGREDLLRRPLYRPLLEEGVFRRLVRIERPGGKRVYTVEELS
;
A
#
# COMPACT_ATOMS: atom_id res chain seq x y z
N MET A 1 15.10 5.84 9.08
CA MET A 1 14.35 7.12 9.04
C MET A 1 13.29 7.06 10.13
N THR A 2 13.25 8.05 11.04
CA THR A 2 12.24 8.09 12.10
C THR A 2 10.87 8.50 11.55
N ALA A 3 9.80 8.31 12.34
CA ALA A 3 8.47 8.76 11.93
C ALA A 3 8.40 10.31 11.79
N ALA A 4 9.17 11.05 12.57
CA ALA A 4 9.29 12.50 12.45
C ALA A 4 10.04 12.90 11.17
N ASP A 5 11.09 12.15 10.78
CA ASP A 5 11.81 12.37 9.52
C ASP A 5 10.90 12.15 8.32
N SER A 6 10.05 11.09 8.34
CA SER A 6 9.07 10.83 7.28
C SER A 6 8.06 11.99 7.13
N PHE A 7 7.61 12.58 8.26
CA PHE A 7 6.77 13.77 8.22
C PHE A 7 7.49 14.95 7.56
N VAL A 8 8.72 15.24 7.98
CA VAL A 8 9.52 16.34 7.43
C VAL A 8 9.75 16.16 5.93
N GLN A 9 10.00 14.93 5.48
CA GLN A 9 10.13 14.61 4.05
C GLN A 9 8.81 14.85 3.31
N ALA A 10 7.69 14.34 3.85
CA ALA A 10 6.38 14.47 3.22
C ALA A 10 5.98 15.94 2.97
N VAL A 11 6.20 16.81 3.95
CA VAL A 11 5.77 18.21 3.86
C VAL A 11 6.61 19.07 2.89
N GLN A 12 7.71 18.52 2.34
CA GLN A 12 8.51 19.25 1.35
C GLN A 12 7.75 19.60 0.07
N VAL A 13 6.71 18.86 -0.25
CA VAL A 13 5.86 19.12 -1.43
C VAL A 13 4.84 20.23 -1.20
N LEU A 14 4.62 20.64 0.05
CA LEU A 14 3.69 21.71 0.36
C LEU A 14 4.25 23.07 -0.09
N PRO A 15 3.41 24.01 -0.57
CA PRO A 15 3.76 25.42 -0.73
C PRO A 15 4.37 25.98 0.56
N LEU A 16 5.23 27.01 0.44
CA LEU A 16 6.04 27.51 1.55
C LEU A 16 5.22 27.86 2.80
N ARG A 17 4.09 28.52 2.63
CA ARG A 17 3.22 28.90 3.74
C ARG A 17 2.69 27.67 4.48
N LEU A 18 2.07 26.74 3.76
CA LEU A 18 1.50 25.50 4.32
C LEU A 18 2.56 24.59 4.91
N ARG A 19 3.75 24.55 4.29
CA ARG A 19 4.92 23.83 4.83
C ARG A 19 5.34 24.41 6.17
N GLY A 20 5.45 25.74 6.27
CA GLY A 20 5.79 26.42 7.52
C GLY A 20 4.78 26.11 8.64
N GLU A 21 3.50 26.13 8.30
CA GLU A 21 2.41 25.78 9.20
C GLU A 21 2.50 24.32 9.67
N ALA A 22 2.69 23.36 8.75
CA ALA A 22 2.88 21.94 9.10
C ALA A 22 4.11 21.74 10.01
N LEU A 23 5.22 22.41 9.71
CA LEU A 23 6.46 22.33 10.49
C LEU A 23 6.36 23.02 11.85
N SER A 24 5.31 23.79 12.15
CA SER A 24 5.06 24.34 13.49
C SER A 24 4.56 23.30 14.50
N LEU A 25 4.09 22.13 14.04
CA LEU A 25 3.72 21.03 14.92
C LEU A 25 4.89 20.60 15.79
N LEU A 26 4.62 20.25 17.05
CA LEU A 26 5.60 19.65 17.94
C LEU A 26 6.11 18.32 17.40
N GLU A 27 7.37 17.95 17.66
CA GLU A 27 7.98 16.72 17.16
C GLU A 27 7.17 15.46 17.48
N GLY A 28 6.62 15.36 18.70
CA GLY A 28 5.77 14.26 19.11
C GLY A 28 4.46 14.17 18.30
N ASP A 29 3.91 15.29 17.84
CA ASP A 29 2.73 15.32 16.99
C ASP A 29 3.09 15.02 15.53
N ARG A 30 4.21 15.54 15.01
CA ARG A 30 4.75 15.16 13.69
C ARG A 30 4.94 13.65 13.58
N ALA A 31 5.53 13.03 14.61
CA ALA A 31 5.73 11.58 14.64
C ALA A 31 4.42 10.76 14.64
N ARG A 32 3.31 11.35 15.07
CA ARG A 32 2.00 10.70 15.13
C ARG A 32 1.03 11.15 14.03
N THR A 33 1.39 12.19 13.25
CA THR A 33 0.53 12.68 12.16
C THR A 33 0.45 11.63 11.04
N GLU A 34 -0.75 11.25 10.69
CA GLU A 34 -1.05 10.26 9.65
C GLU A 34 -1.30 10.93 8.30
N GLU A 35 -2.05 12.04 8.33
CA GLU A 35 -2.48 12.78 7.15
C GLU A 35 -2.48 14.29 7.41
N LEU A 36 -2.24 15.08 6.36
CA LEU A 36 -2.52 16.52 6.31
C LEU A 36 -3.59 16.75 5.27
N ARG A 37 -4.70 17.37 5.68
CA ARG A 37 -5.84 17.64 4.81
C ARG A 37 -5.93 19.12 4.47
N LEU A 38 -5.93 19.39 3.18
CA LEU A 38 -6.04 20.70 2.58
C LEU A 38 -7.39 20.80 1.89
N ARG A 39 -8.22 21.75 2.31
CA ARG A 39 -9.53 22.03 1.68
C ARG A 39 -9.62 23.50 1.36
N ALA A 40 -9.88 23.85 0.12
CA ALA A 40 -10.02 25.25 -0.30
C ALA A 40 -11.07 25.97 0.55
N GLY A 41 -10.71 27.15 1.05
CA GLY A 41 -11.58 27.95 1.93
C GLY A 41 -11.59 27.53 3.41
N TRP A 42 -10.81 26.52 3.82
CA TRP A 42 -10.72 26.06 5.21
C TRP A 42 -9.25 25.98 5.66
N PRO A 43 -8.97 26.20 6.98
CA PRO A 43 -7.63 25.95 7.52
C PRO A 43 -7.19 24.52 7.26
N MET A 44 -5.88 24.34 7.05
CA MET A 44 -5.28 23.01 6.95
C MET A 44 -5.46 22.24 8.26
N THR A 45 -5.78 20.95 8.17
CA THR A 45 -5.94 20.07 9.33
C THR A 45 -4.94 18.92 9.30
N ALA A 46 -4.60 18.40 10.46
CA ALA A 46 -3.78 17.19 10.62
C ALA A 46 -4.57 16.09 11.33
N LEU A 47 -4.52 14.87 10.78
CA LEU A 47 -4.99 13.66 11.46
C LEU A 47 -3.85 13.14 12.35
N ILE A 48 -3.99 13.29 13.67
CA ILE A 48 -2.98 12.92 14.66
C ILE A 48 -3.55 11.86 15.59
N ALA A 49 -3.01 10.66 15.54
CA ALA A 49 -3.46 9.52 16.36
C ALA A 49 -4.98 9.28 16.26
N GLY A 50 -5.54 9.36 15.05
CA GLY A 50 -6.95 9.15 14.75
C GLY A 50 -7.86 10.35 15.02
N ALA A 51 -7.35 11.51 15.47
CA ALA A 51 -8.12 12.72 15.69
C ALA A 51 -7.72 13.83 14.71
N GLU A 52 -8.68 14.35 13.94
CA GLU A 52 -8.46 15.47 13.03
C GLU A 52 -8.46 16.79 13.80
N ARG A 53 -7.42 17.62 13.64
CA ARG A 53 -7.23 18.90 14.34
C ARG A 53 -6.80 19.98 13.36
N PRO A 54 -7.37 21.21 13.44
CA PRO A 54 -6.91 22.35 12.64
C PRO A 54 -5.53 22.80 13.13
N LEU A 55 -4.70 23.27 12.21
CA LEU A 55 -3.37 23.81 12.53
C LEU A 55 -3.38 25.30 12.89
N GLY A 56 -4.53 25.96 12.68
CA GLY A 56 -4.76 27.34 13.13
C GLY A 56 -4.27 28.43 12.17
N GLY A 57 -3.78 28.07 10.99
CA GLY A 57 -3.40 29.02 9.93
C GLY A 57 -4.62 29.56 9.17
N PRO A 58 -4.40 30.50 8.22
CA PRO A 58 -5.46 31.01 7.35
C PRO A 58 -5.99 29.90 6.43
N PRO A 59 -7.19 30.08 5.84
CA PRO A 59 -7.75 29.13 4.88
C PRO A 59 -6.80 28.82 3.73
N VAL A 60 -6.84 27.58 3.28
CA VAL A 60 -6.11 27.13 2.09
C VAL A 60 -6.74 27.73 0.85
N GLU A 61 -5.94 28.28 -0.05
CA GLU A 61 -6.38 28.85 -1.31
C GLU A 61 -6.31 27.80 -2.44
N GLY A 62 -7.16 27.96 -3.47
CA GLY A 62 -7.16 27.05 -4.62
C GLY A 62 -5.82 27.02 -5.36
N GLU A 63 -5.15 28.17 -5.45
CA GLU A 63 -3.82 28.31 -6.05
C GLU A 63 -2.76 27.47 -5.31
N GLU A 64 -2.87 27.32 -3.99
CA GLU A 64 -1.95 26.50 -3.21
C GLU A 64 -2.15 25.00 -3.49
N LEU A 65 -3.37 24.56 -3.81
CA LEU A 65 -3.62 23.20 -4.26
C LEU A 65 -3.01 22.93 -5.64
N ASP A 66 -3.07 23.90 -6.53
CA ASP A 66 -2.42 23.80 -7.85
C ASP A 66 -0.90 23.79 -7.72
N GLN A 67 -0.32 24.65 -6.87
CA GLN A 67 1.11 24.65 -6.53
C GLN A 67 1.57 23.33 -5.92
N LEU A 68 0.77 22.72 -5.03
CA LEU A 68 1.07 21.41 -4.46
C LEU A 68 1.25 20.37 -5.56
N VAL A 69 0.33 20.31 -6.54
CA VAL A 69 0.44 19.36 -7.65
C VAL A 69 1.65 19.66 -8.53
N GLU A 70 1.96 20.92 -8.77
CA GLU A 70 3.12 21.33 -9.54
C GLU A 70 4.44 20.87 -8.88
N ILE A 71 4.58 21.13 -7.59
CA ILE A 71 5.76 20.71 -6.81
C ILE A 71 5.85 19.17 -6.77
N ALA A 72 4.74 18.49 -6.48
CA ALA A 72 4.68 17.03 -6.37
C ALA A 72 5.01 16.32 -7.68
N SER A 73 4.60 16.90 -8.82
CA SER A 73 4.90 16.38 -10.15
C SER A 73 6.28 16.78 -10.69
N ARG A 74 7.08 17.52 -9.92
CA ARG A 74 8.35 18.15 -10.36
C ARG A 74 8.18 18.91 -11.67
N ALA A 75 7.10 19.66 -11.79
CA ALA A 75 6.69 20.42 -12.97
C ALA A 75 6.47 19.57 -14.25
N SER A 76 6.44 18.24 -14.13
CA SER A 76 6.16 17.33 -15.25
C SER A 76 4.80 16.65 -15.10
N ARG A 77 3.73 17.40 -15.30
CA ARG A 77 2.35 16.88 -15.21
C ARG A 77 2.10 15.68 -16.13
N HIS A 78 2.77 15.62 -17.28
CA HIS A 78 2.64 14.48 -18.22
C HIS A 78 3.13 13.16 -17.64
N ALA A 79 4.19 13.17 -16.83
CA ALA A 79 4.75 11.97 -16.23
C ALA A 79 3.85 11.34 -15.15
N VAL A 80 2.90 12.11 -14.60
CA VAL A 80 2.02 11.68 -13.51
C VAL A 80 0.53 11.71 -13.89
N LEU A 81 0.22 11.94 -15.18
CA LEU A 81 -1.17 12.06 -15.66
C LEU A 81 -2.02 10.84 -15.29
N ASP A 82 -1.50 9.65 -15.41
CA ASP A 82 -2.24 8.43 -15.10
C ASP A 82 -2.52 8.29 -13.59
N GLN A 83 -1.62 8.77 -12.74
CA GLN A 83 -1.84 8.84 -11.30
C GLN A 83 -2.90 9.90 -10.96
N ILE A 84 -2.82 11.09 -11.56
CA ILE A 84 -3.82 12.17 -11.39
C ILE A 84 -5.21 11.71 -11.83
N ARG A 85 -5.31 10.98 -12.94
CA ARG A 85 -6.58 10.37 -13.40
C ARG A 85 -7.17 9.40 -12.37
N ARG A 86 -6.32 8.70 -11.63
CA ARG A 86 -6.72 7.81 -10.52
C ARG A 86 -6.99 8.56 -9.23
N GLY A 87 -6.82 9.89 -9.20
CA GLY A 87 -7.09 10.75 -8.04
C GLY A 87 -5.99 10.77 -6.99
N TYR A 88 -4.76 10.33 -7.32
CA TYR A 88 -3.65 10.39 -6.37
C TYR A 88 -2.29 10.54 -7.08
N LEU A 89 -1.29 10.96 -6.30
CA LEU A 89 0.13 11.00 -6.66
C LEU A 89 0.94 10.30 -5.60
N THR A 90 1.90 9.46 -6.01
CA THR A 90 2.97 8.97 -5.12
C THR A 90 4.17 9.88 -5.27
N ILE A 91 4.75 10.30 -4.16
CA ILE A 91 5.91 11.18 -4.11
C ILE A 91 7.09 10.48 -3.41
N GLU A 92 8.26 11.12 -3.48
CA GLU A 92 9.48 10.63 -2.85
C GLU A 92 9.26 10.30 -1.36
N GLY A 93 9.78 9.16 -0.89
CA GLY A 93 9.51 8.63 0.44
C GLY A 93 8.26 7.75 0.54
N GLY A 94 7.55 7.54 -0.58
CA GLY A 94 6.34 6.71 -0.63
C GLY A 94 5.09 7.38 -0.09
N HIS A 95 5.17 8.68 0.20
CA HIS A 95 4.01 9.46 0.62
C HIS A 95 3.03 9.58 -0.53
N ARG A 96 1.75 9.74 -0.21
CA ARG A 96 0.68 9.77 -1.21
C ARG A 96 -0.16 11.02 -1.05
N ILE A 97 -0.46 11.67 -2.16
CA ILE A 97 -1.35 12.83 -2.22
C ILE A 97 -2.63 12.39 -2.92
N GLY A 98 -3.74 12.29 -2.19
CA GLY A 98 -5.08 12.17 -2.78
C GLY A 98 -5.57 13.53 -3.28
N LEU A 99 -6.26 13.56 -4.42
CA LEU A 99 -6.73 14.79 -5.06
C LEU A 99 -8.23 14.71 -5.30
N CYS A 100 -8.93 15.82 -5.03
CA CYS A 100 -10.34 16.02 -5.38
C CYS A 100 -10.52 17.36 -6.09
N GLY A 101 -11.46 17.39 -7.03
CA GLY A 101 -11.79 18.57 -7.81
C GLY A 101 -12.89 18.27 -8.82
N THR A 102 -13.06 19.12 -9.83
CA THR A 102 -14.01 18.89 -10.91
C THR A 102 -13.44 17.90 -11.92
N ALA A 103 -14.11 16.76 -12.08
CA ALA A 103 -13.69 15.74 -13.04
C ALA A 103 -13.98 16.21 -14.49
N VAL A 104 -12.99 16.02 -15.35
CA VAL A 104 -13.11 16.18 -16.81
C VAL A 104 -13.25 14.79 -17.41
N MET A 105 -14.41 14.48 -17.94
CA MET A 105 -14.72 13.18 -18.54
C MET A 105 -14.33 13.14 -20.01
N ARG A 106 -13.80 12.01 -20.48
CA ARG A 106 -13.58 11.72 -21.89
C ARG A 106 -13.85 10.23 -22.12
N GLU A 107 -14.68 9.91 -23.08
CA GLU A 107 -15.05 8.52 -23.44
C GLU A 107 -15.57 7.69 -22.24
N GLY A 108 -16.25 8.35 -21.28
CA GLY A 108 -16.80 7.69 -20.09
C GLY A 108 -15.82 7.53 -18.92
N GLU A 109 -14.56 7.93 -19.08
CA GLU A 109 -13.52 7.86 -18.06
C GLU A 109 -13.08 9.23 -17.56
N ILE A 110 -12.54 9.30 -16.34
CA ILE A 110 -11.93 10.53 -15.80
C ILE A 110 -10.61 10.76 -16.55
N HIS A 111 -10.56 11.84 -17.32
CA HIS A 111 -9.38 12.23 -18.08
C HIS A 111 -8.46 13.16 -17.29
N ALA A 112 -9.02 14.05 -16.47
CA ALA A 112 -8.28 15.00 -15.66
C ALA A 112 -9.14 15.50 -14.48
N LEU A 113 -8.49 16.14 -13.51
CA LEU A 113 -9.14 16.95 -12.49
C LEU A 113 -8.84 18.44 -12.77
N ARG A 114 -9.84 19.29 -12.61
CA ARG A 114 -9.73 20.76 -12.68
C ARG A 114 -10.28 21.37 -11.41
N ALA A 115 -9.94 22.64 -11.16
CA ALA A 115 -10.40 23.38 -10.00
C ALA A 115 -10.34 22.51 -8.74
N LEU A 116 -9.13 22.18 -8.31
CA LEU A 116 -8.93 21.33 -7.15
C LEU A 116 -9.64 21.93 -5.93
N SER A 117 -10.44 21.13 -5.27
CA SER A 117 -11.18 21.53 -4.07
C SER A 117 -10.50 21.04 -2.79
N SER A 118 -9.75 19.95 -2.87
CA SER A 118 -9.01 19.43 -1.73
C SER A 118 -7.87 18.50 -2.11
N ALA A 119 -6.92 18.37 -1.20
CA ALA A 119 -5.85 17.37 -1.24
C ALA A 119 -5.67 16.73 0.14
N ASP A 120 -5.21 15.46 0.13
CA ASP A 120 -4.94 14.67 1.32
C ASP A 120 -3.51 14.11 1.23
N LEU A 121 -2.56 14.71 1.97
CA LEU A 121 -1.18 14.24 2.03
C LEU A 121 -1.04 13.19 3.12
N ARG A 122 -0.99 11.93 2.71
CA ARG A 122 -0.78 10.77 3.58
C ARG A 122 0.70 10.50 3.78
N ILE A 123 1.09 10.37 5.04
CA ILE A 123 2.48 10.18 5.43
C ILE A 123 2.78 8.70 5.50
N ALA A 124 3.57 8.20 4.56
CA ALA A 124 4.01 6.81 4.57
C ALA A 124 4.97 6.58 5.74
N ARG A 125 4.85 5.39 6.33
CA ARG A 125 5.76 4.94 7.40
C ARG A 125 6.23 3.54 7.10
N GLN A 126 7.54 3.36 7.21
CA GLN A 126 8.14 2.03 7.19
C GLN A 126 7.93 1.37 8.55
N VAL A 127 7.42 0.13 8.53
CA VAL A 127 7.29 -0.72 9.70
C VAL A 127 8.03 -2.01 9.39
N GLU A 128 9.13 -2.25 10.08
CA GLU A 128 9.92 -3.47 9.99
C GLU A 128 9.66 -4.35 11.22
N GLY A 129 9.80 -5.67 11.06
CA GLY A 129 9.55 -6.63 12.13
C GLY A 129 8.08 -6.97 12.37
N ALA A 130 7.16 -6.46 11.53
CA ALA A 130 5.74 -6.79 11.63
C ALA A 130 5.47 -8.27 11.39
N CYS A 131 6.30 -8.95 10.59
CA CYS A 131 6.17 -10.37 10.27
C CYS A 131 6.82 -11.31 11.32
N ALA A 132 7.66 -10.79 12.21
CA ALA A 132 8.38 -11.62 13.19
C ALA A 132 7.47 -12.60 13.96
N PRO A 133 6.26 -12.23 14.41
CA PRO A 133 5.40 -13.15 15.15
C PRO A 133 4.84 -14.33 14.35
N VAL A 134 4.89 -14.27 13.01
CA VAL A 134 4.28 -15.29 12.12
C VAL A 134 5.30 -16.01 11.27
N LEU A 135 6.51 -15.49 11.13
CA LEU A 135 7.50 -15.93 10.15
C LEU A 135 7.86 -17.43 10.31
N ASP A 136 8.10 -17.89 11.52
CA ASP A 136 8.43 -19.32 11.79
C ASP A 136 7.29 -20.25 11.36
N GLY A 137 6.03 -19.86 11.64
CA GLY A 137 4.86 -20.64 11.25
C GLY A 137 4.61 -20.67 9.75
N LEU A 138 5.15 -19.68 9.01
CA LEU A 138 5.01 -19.57 7.56
C LEU A 138 6.16 -20.21 6.78
N CYS A 139 7.30 -20.47 7.44
CA CYS A 139 8.51 -21.01 6.82
C CYS A 139 8.90 -22.40 7.32
N PRO A 140 8.02 -23.42 7.22
CA PRO A 140 8.36 -24.78 7.66
C PRO A 140 9.57 -25.30 6.88
N GLY A 141 10.60 -25.77 7.61
CA GLY A 141 11.84 -26.25 7.00
C GLY A 141 12.62 -25.16 6.24
N GLY A 142 12.46 -23.89 6.61
CA GLY A 142 13.14 -22.75 6.01
C GLY A 142 12.61 -22.32 4.63
N ARG A 143 11.45 -22.80 4.21
CA ARG A 143 10.79 -22.42 2.95
C ARG A 143 9.43 -21.80 3.21
N LEU A 144 9.16 -20.65 2.59
CA LEU A 144 7.86 -20.01 2.66
C LEU A 144 6.78 -20.95 2.08
N ALA A 145 5.69 -21.14 2.81
CA ALA A 145 4.50 -21.83 2.32
C ALA A 145 3.55 -20.84 1.63
N ASP A 146 2.69 -21.38 0.73
CA ASP A 146 1.63 -20.60 0.10
C ASP A 146 0.72 -19.98 1.16
N THR A 147 0.73 -18.66 1.27
CA THR A 147 0.16 -17.94 2.41
C THR A 147 -0.89 -16.92 1.99
N LEU A 148 -2.06 -16.99 2.63
CA LEU A 148 -3.11 -15.97 2.55
C LEU A 148 -3.18 -15.19 3.86
N ILE A 149 -3.06 -13.86 3.79
CA ILE A 149 -3.21 -12.95 4.93
C ILE A 149 -4.63 -12.40 4.94
N LEU A 150 -5.33 -12.59 6.04
CA LEU A 150 -6.74 -12.22 6.20
C LEU A 150 -6.93 -11.26 7.35
N ALA A 151 -7.65 -10.17 7.09
CA ALA A 151 -8.14 -9.26 8.13
C ALA A 151 -9.22 -8.32 7.60
N PRO A 152 -10.02 -7.71 8.46
CA PRO A 152 -10.79 -6.51 8.15
C PRO A 152 -9.92 -5.36 7.63
N PRO A 153 -10.52 -4.33 6.99
CA PRO A 153 -9.82 -3.11 6.59
C PRO A 153 -9.09 -2.44 7.77
N GLY A 154 -7.94 -1.80 7.50
CA GLY A 154 -7.21 -1.00 8.48
C GLY A 154 -6.42 -1.78 9.56
N LEU A 155 -6.45 -3.10 9.58
CA LEU A 155 -5.71 -3.91 10.56
C LEU A 155 -4.25 -4.19 10.21
N GLY A 156 -3.77 -3.72 9.05
CA GLY A 156 -2.35 -3.76 8.67
C GLY A 156 -1.94 -4.96 7.82
N LYS A 157 -2.85 -5.52 6.99
CA LYS A 157 -2.54 -6.56 5.99
C LYS A 157 -1.38 -6.18 5.08
N THR A 158 -1.49 -5.03 4.42
CA THR A 158 -0.46 -4.50 3.52
C THR A 158 0.88 -4.29 4.22
N THR A 159 0.86 -3.87 5.49
CA THR A 159 2.07 -3.73 6.31
C THR A 159 2.73 -5.08 6.57
N LEU A 160 1.93 -6.10 6.95
CA LEU A 160 2.42 -7.45 7.15
C LEU A 160 2.93 -8.08 5.85
N LEU A 161 2.18 -7.93 4.75
CA LEU A 161 2.58 -8.40 3.42
C LEU A 161 3.93 -7.81 3.01
N ARG A 162 4.10 -6.49 3.13
CA ARG A 162 5.35 -5.78 2.79
C ARG A 162 6.52 -6.33 3.58
N ASP A 163 6.36 -6.45 4.89
CA ASP A 163 7.45 -6.91 5.75
C ASP A 163 7.78 -8.40 5.54
N LEU A 164 6.79 -9.24 5.22
CA LEU A 164 7.03 -10.62 4.78
C LEU A 164 7.80 -10.68 3.46
N ILE A 165 7.41 -9.87 2.47
CA ILE A 165 8.14 -9.76 1.20
C ILE A 165 9.60 -9.37 1.47
N ARG A 166 9.83 -8.36 2.30
CA ARG A 166 11.17 -7.91 2.69
C ARG A 166 11.95 -9.05 3.37
N ALA A 167 11.38 -9.65 4.39
CA ALA A 167 12.04 -10.71 5.17
C ALA A 167 12.42 -11.92 4.30
N VAL A 168 11.50 -12.38 3.46
CA VAL A 168 11.74 -13.49 2.53
C VAL A 168 12.78 -13.13 1.46
N SER A 169 12.73 -11.91 0.92
CA SER A 169 13.71 -11.41 -0.04
C SER A 169 15.12 -11.30 0.56
N GLU A 170 15.23 -10.91 1.83
CA GLU A 170 16.51 -10.78 2.53
C GLU A 170 17.01 -12.11 3.13
N GLY A 171 16.12 -13.10 3.28
CA GLY A 171 16.46 -14.39 3.91
C GLY A 171 16.39 -14.35 5.44
N GLU A 172 15.53 -13.52 5.99
CA GLU A 172 15.27 -13.51 7.43
C GLU A 172 14.32 -14.66 7.80
N GLY A 173 14.75 -15.53 8.68
CA GLY A 173 13.97 -16.69 9.15
C GLY A 173 13.67 -17.76 8.09
N CYS A 174 14.10 -17.58 6.84
CA CYS A 174 13.96 -18.54 5.75
C CYS A 174 15.11 -18.39 4.75
N LEU A 175 15.17 -19.27 3.75
CA LEU A 175 16.11 -19.09 2.63
C LEU A 175 15.73 -17.84 1.81
N PRO A 176 16.72 -17.06 1.36
CA PRO A 176 16.44 -15.88 0.53
C PRO A 176 15.85 -16.28 -0.82
N LEU A 177 14.70 -15.69 -1.17
CA LEU A 177 13.96 -16.02 -2.38
C LEU A 177 13.81 -14.78 -3.28
N ARG A 178 13.71 -15.01 -4.59
CA ARG A 178 13.30 -13.98 -5.55
C ARG A 178 11.78 -13.80 -5.44
N VAL A 179 11.37 -12.59 -5.10
CA VAL A 179 9.96 -12.21 -4.96
C VAL A 179 9.56 -11.35 -6.15
N ALA A 180 8.39 -11.59 -6.72
CA ALA A 180 7.76 -10.69 -7.66
C ALA A 180 6.44 -10.18 -7.07
N LEU A 181 6.25 -8.87 -7.10
CA LEU A 181 5.12 -8.18 -6.48
C LEU A 181 4.27 -7.47 -7.55
N ALA A 182 3.00 -7.84 -7.64
CA ALA A 182 2.00 -7.08 -8.40
C ALA A 182 1.29 -6.07 -7.45
N ASP A 183 1.69 -4.80 -7.54
CA ASP A 183 1.25 -3.71 -6.67
C ASP A 183 0.34 -2.72 -7.43
N GLU A 184 -0.89 -3.14 -7.75
CA GLU A 184 -1.82 -2.37 -8.59
C GLU A 184 -2.01 -0.92 -8.11
N ARG A 185 -2.10 -0.73 -6.79
CA ARG A 185 -2.36 0.58 -6.16
C ARG A 185 -1.12 1.31 -5.70
N GLY A 186 0.08 0.70 -5.80
CA GLY A 186 1.31 1.27 -5.28
C GLY A 186 1.32 1.42 -3.75
N GLU A 187 0.63 0.53 -3.03
CA GLU A 187 0.50 0.62 -1.57
C GLU A 187 1.52 -0.24 -0.83
N VAL A 188 2.09 -1.24 -1.49
CA VAL A 188 3.09 -2.14 -0.90
C VAL A 188 4.49 -1.58 -1.05
N ALA A 189 4.94 -1.33 -2.28
CA ALA A 189 6.28 -0.84 -2.59
C ALA A 189 6.37 0.68 -2.68
N ALA A 190 5.26 1.36 -3.01
CA ALA A 190 5.18 2.81 -3.23
C ALA A 190 6.27 3.29 -4.19
N MET A 191 6.22 2.82 -5.43
CA MET A 191 7.25 3.10 -6.43
C MET A 191 7.32 4.59 -6.76
N TYR A 192 8.53 5.13 -6.81
CA TYR A 192 8.80 6.48 -7.26
C TYR A 192 10.13 6.54 -8.02
N GLY A 193 10.13 7.13 -9.21
CA GLY A 193 11.31 7.20 -10.05
C GLY A 193 11.92 5.82 -10.38
N GLY A 194 11.07 4.78 -10.53
CA GLY A 194 11.49 3.40 -10.82
C GLY A 194 12.09 2.67 -9.62
N ARG A 195 11.93 3.18 -8.40
CA ARG A 195 12.48 2.58 -7.17
C ARG A 195 11.41 2.41 -6.10
N PRO A 196 11.38 1.27 -5.38
CA PRO A 196 10.58 1.13 -4.17
C PRO A 196 10.98 2.17 -3.13
N GLN A 197 10.01 2.85 -2.56
CA GLN A 197 10.24 3.82 -1.48
C GLN A 197 10.07 3.18 -0.10
N LEU A 198 9.32 2.08 -0.04
CA LEU A 198 9.15 1.26 1.15
C LEU A 198 9.98 -0.02 0.99
N ALA A 199 10.50 -0.54 2.10
CA ALA A 199 11.38 -1.69 2.08
C ALA A 199 10.61 -2.96 1.70
N VAL A 200 10.93 -3.50 0.54
CA VAL A 200 10.41 -4.78 0.01
C VAL A 200 11.54 -5.81 -0.20
N GLY A 201 12.78 -5.45 0.13
CA GLY A 201 13.96 -6.32 0.03
C GLY A 201 14.63 -6.31 -1.35
N ARG A 202 15.92 -6.70 -1.37
CA ARG A 202 16.81 -6.58 -2.54
C ARG A 202 16.47 -7.51 -3.70
N ARG A 203 15.77 -8.61 -3.44
CA ARG A 203 15.41 -9.62 -4.45
C ARG A 203 13.94 -9.53 -4.83
N THR A 204 13.37 -8.32 -4.80
CA THR A 204 11.97 -8.09 -5.12
C THR A 204 11.85 -7.28 -6.40
N ASP A 205 11.19 -7.85 -7.39
CA ASP A 205 10.80 -7.19 -8.64
C ASP A 205 9.36 -6.70 -8.50
N VAL A 206 9.09 -5.45 -8.88
CA VAL A 206 7.79 -4.81 -8.69
C VAL A 206 7.21 -4.36 -10.02
N VAL A 207 5.95 -4.71 -10.26
CA VAL A 207 5.11 -4.07 -11.29
C VAL A 207 3.96 -3.34 -10.61
N GLU A 208 3.76 -2.07 -10.98
CA GLU A 208 2.66 -1.26 -10.44
C GLU A 208 1.77 -0.69 -11.54
N GLY A 209 0.60 -0.18 -11.12
CA GLY A 209 -0.23 0.63 -12.01
C GLY A 209 -0.98 -0.13 -13.09
N CYS A 210 -0.97 -1.45 -13.07
CA CYS A 210 -1.78 -2.31 -13.95
C CYS A 210 -2.70 -3.22 -13.12
N PRO A 211 -3.76 -3.79 -13.73
CA PRO A 211 -4.59 -4.79 -13.06
C PRO A 211 -3.75 -5.96 -12.53
N LYS A 212 -3.99 -6.41 -11.31
CA LYS A 212 -3.20 -7.44 -10.61
C LYS A 212 -3.00 -8.71 -11.43
N ALA A 213 -4.08 -9.24 -12.01
CA ALA A 213 -4.01 -10.44 -12.82
C ALA A 213 -3.03 -10.32 -14.01
N GLN A 214 -2.99 -9.16 -14.65
CA GLN A 214 -2.04 -8.89 -15.75
C GLN A 214 -0.61 -8.77 -15.21
N GLY A 215 -0.43 -8.03 -14.10
CA GLY A 215 0.87 -7.88 -13.43
C GLY A 215 1.45 -9.23 -12.99
N LEU A 216 0.64 -10.10 -12.36
CA LEU A 216 1.03 -11.45 -11.95
C LEU A 216 1.54 -12.28 -13.12
N MET A 217 0.81 -12.29 -14.26
CA MET A 217 1.19 -13.06 -15.44
C MET A 217 2.43 -12.50 -16.15
N LEU A 218 2.61 -11.16 -16.14
CA LEU A 218 3.82 -10.52 -16.67
C LEU A 218 5.05 -10.93 -15.86
N LEU A 219 4.95 -10.83 -14.54
CA LEU A 219 6.04 -11.17 -13.62
C LEU A 219 6.39 -12.66 -13.69
N LEU A 220 5.39 -13.53 -13.72
CA LEU A 220 5.58 -14.98 -13.81
C LEU A 220 6.37 -15.38 -15.06
N ARG A 221 6.05 -14.76 -16.20
CA ARG A 221 6.71 -15.08 -17.50
C ARG A 221 8.07 -14.42 -17.65
N GLY A 222 8.21 -13.18 -17.13
CA GLY A 222 9.40 -12.35 -17.41
C GLY A 222 10.50 -12.45 -16.39
N MET A 223 10.17 -12.66 -15.09
CA MET A 223 11.13 -12.49 -13.99
C MET A 223 11.56 -13.80 -13.33
N GLY A 224 10.90 -14.92 -13.60
CA GLY A 224 11.22 -16.23 -13.01
C GLY A 224 11.23 -16.20 -11.47
N PRO A 225 10.14 -15.72 -10.82
CA PRO A 225 10.07 -15.59 -9.39
C PRO A 225 10.01 -16.95 -8.69
N GLN A 226 10.43 -16.99 -7.43
CA GLN A 226 10.20 -18.12 -6.52
C GLN A 226 8.98 -17.87 -5.63
N VAL A 227 8.70 -16.58 -5.38
CA VAL A 227 7.49 -16.13 -4.67
C VAL A 227 6.77 -15.08 -5.51
N LEU A 228 5.47 -15.23 -5.67
CA LEU A 228 4.61 -14.27 -6.35
C LEU A 228 3.67 -13.64 -5.32
N ALA A 229 3.78 -12.33 -5.14
CA ALA A 229 3.05 -11.58 -4.12
C ALA A 229 2.03 -10.63 -4.74
N VAL A 230 0.88 -10.50 -4.07
CA VAL A 230 -0.19 -9.58 -4.48
C VAL A 230 -0.94 -9.03 -3.26
N ASP A 231 -1.24 -7.74 -3.27
CA ASP A 231 -2.12 -7.16 -2.26
C ASP A 231 -3.57 -7.24 -2.72
N GLU A 232 -4.43 -7.65 -1.81
CA GLU A 232 -5.89 -7.68 -1.90
C GLU A 232 -6.50 -8.35 -3.15
N ILE A 233 -6.82 -9.63 -3.03
CA ILE A 233 -7.61 -10.35 -4.05
C ILE A 233 -9.02 -9.75 -4.11
N THR A 234 -9.44 -9.18 -5.26
CA THR A 234 -10.70 -8.45 -5.39
C THR A 234 -11.57 -8.88 -6.57
N ALA A 235 -10.98 -9.54 -7.56
CA ALA A 235 -11.65 -9.90 -8.82
C ALA A 235 -11.50 -11.38 -9.18
N PRO A 236 -12.45 -11.95 -9.93
CA PRO A 236 -12.32 -13.33 -10.43
C PRO A 236 -11.07 -13.54 -11.30
N GLU A 237 -10.61 -12.49 -11.97
CA GLU A 237 -9.38 -12.50 -12.77
C GLU A 237 -8.15 -12.75 -11.90
N ASP A 238 -8.10 -12.16 -10.69
CA ASP A 238 -7.03 -12.37 -9.73
C ASP A 238 -6.97 -13.84 -9.29
N VAL A 239 -8.13 -14.43 -9.00
CA VAL A 239 -8.25 -15.85 -8.63
C VAL A 239 -7.70 -16.74 -9.74
N ARG A 240 -8.13 -16.52 -10.99
CA ARG A 240 -7.64 -17.29 -12.15
C ARG A 240 -6.14 -17.18 -12.33
N ALA A 241 -5.57 -15.98 -12.17
CA ALA A 241 -4.14 -15.75 -12.29
C ALA A 241 -3.35 -16.46 -11.18
N LEU A 242 -3.85 -16.43 -9.94
CA LEU A 242 -3.23 -17.11 -8.80
C LEU A 242 -3.30 -18.64 -8.94
N THR A 243 -4.44 -19.20 -9.34
CA THR A 243 -4.56 -20.65 -9.59
C THR A 243 -3.59 -21.11 -10.71
N ALA A 244 -3.49 -20.33 -11.79
CA ALA A 244 -2.54 -20.62 -12.86
C ALA A 244 -1.08 -20.55 -12.39
N ALA A 245 -0.73 -19.58 -11.55
CA ALA A 245 0.60 -19.44 -10.99
C ALA A 245 0.96 -20.57 -10.01
N ALA A 246 0.02 -21.02 -9.18
CA ALA A 246 0.19 -22.18 -8.31
C ALA A 246 0.59 -23.43 -9.11
N GLY A 247 -0.04 -23.64 -10.27
CA GLY A 247 0.30 -24.73 -11.20
C GLY A 247 1.71 -24.65 -11.79
N CYS A 248 2.37 -23.49 -11.74
CA CYS A 248 3.75 -23.28 -12.20
C CYS A 248 4.83 -23.54 -11.12
N GLY A 249 4.42 -23.90 -9.90
CA GLY A 249 5.35 -24.22 -8.79
C GLY A 249 5.99 -23.04 -8.11
N VAL A 250 5.43 -21.82 -8.25
CA VAL A 250 5.82 -20.64 -7.48
C VAL A 250 5.04 -20.58 -6.17
N THR A 251 5.66 -20.11 -5.11
CA THR A 251 4.98 -19.88 -3.83
C THR A 251 4.14 -18.61 -3.91
N LEU A 252 2.93 -18.65 -3.38
CA LEU A 252 2.00 -17.53 -3.40
C LEU A 252 1.92 -16.82 -2.06
N LEU A 253 1.93 -15.51 -2.08
CA LEU A 253 1.74 -14.65 -0.92
C LEU A 253 0.69 -13.58 -1.26
N ALA A 254 -0.49 -13.67 -0.67
CA ALA A 254 -1.60 -12.79 -1.01
C ALA A 254 -2.33 -12.26 0.23
N THR A 255 -3.10 -11.19 0.06
CA THR A 255 -4.00 -10.69 1.09
C THR A 255 -5.46 -10.73 0.62
N ALA A 256 -6.37 -10.81 1.59
CA ALA A 256 -7.81 -10.75 1.36
C ALA A 256 -8.52 -10.07 2.55
N HIS A 257 -9.70 -9.55 2.28
CA HIS A 257 -10.59 -9.07 3.33
C HIS A 257 -11.48 -10.19 3.86
N GLY A 258 -11.54 -10.35 5.18
CA GLY A 258 -12.44 -11.31 5.81
C GLY A 258 -12.13 -11.51 7.29
N ASN A 259 -12.95 -12.36 7.94
CA ASN A 259 -12.88 -12.58 9.38
C ASN A 259 -12.42 -14.01 9.76
N GLY A 260 -12.24 -14.89 8.79
CA GLY A 260 -11.81 -16.27 9.02
C GLY A 260 -12.10 -17.18 7.82
N ARG A 261 -11.66 -18.45 7.93
CA ARG A 261 -11.80 -19.47 6.88
C ARG A 261 -13.26 -19.65 6.45
N GLU A 262 -14.19 -19.73 7.39
CA GLU A 262 -15.62 -19.92 7.11
C GLU A 262 -16.21 -18.73 6.32
N ASP A 263 -15.80 -17.50 6.63
CA ASP A 263 -16.22 -16.31 5.91
C ASP A 263 -15.75 -16.38 4.45
N LEU A 264 -14.52 -16.80 4.21
CA LEU A 264 -13.98 -16.96 2.85
C LEU A 264 -14.71 -18.05 2.05
N LEU A 265 -15.02 -19.18 2.68
CA LEU A 265 -15.77 -20.28 2.03
C LEU A 265 -17.19 -19.88 1.62
N ARG A 266 -17.82 -18.95 2.34
CA ARG A 266 -19.15 -18.41 1.99
C ARG A 266 -19.10 -17.43 0.81
N ARG A 267 -17.92 -16.89 0.48
CA ARG A 267 -17.76 -15.92 -0.60
C ARG A 267 -17.36 -16.63 -1.91
N PRO A 268 -18.17 -16.54 -2.98
CA PRO A 268 -17.89 -17.21 -4.25
C PRO A 268 -16.51 -16.87 -4.83
N LEU A 269 -16.00 -15.67 -4.57
CA LEU A 269 -14.68 -15.21 -5.03
C LEU A 269 -13.53 -16.04 -4.46
N TYR A 270 -13.55 -16.34 -3.16
CA TYR A 270 -12.41 -16.98 -2.49
C TYR A 270 -12.54 -18.50 -2.38
N ARG A 271 -13.76 -19.03 -2.47
CA ARG A 271 -14.04 -20.46 -2.33
C ARG A 271 -13.14 -21.35 -3.21
N PRO A 272 -12.94 -21.07 -4.51
CA PRO A 272 -12.09 -21.90 -5.37
C PRO A 272 -10.65 -21.98 -4.85
N LEU A 273 -10.07 -20.88 -4.37
CA LEU A 273 -8.70 -20.85 -3.84
C LEU A 273 -8.50 -21.76 -2.63
N LEU A 274 -9.54 -21.92 -1.81
CA LEU A 274 -9.50 -22.78 -0.62
C LEU A 274 -9.80 -24.24 -0.96
N GLU A 275 -10.79 -24.50 -1.83
CA GLU A 275 -11.18 -25.85 -2.26
C GLU A 275 -10.10 -26.52 -3.13
N GLU A 276 -9.40 -25.75 -3.96
CA GLU A 276 -8.29 -26.23 -4.79
C GLU A 276 -6.95 -26.30 -4.03
N GLY A 277 -6.93 -25.88 -2.74
CA GLY A 277 -5.72 -25.93 -1.91
C GLY A 277 -4.59 -25.01 -2.41
N VAL A 278 -4.96 -23.88 -3.04
CA VAL A 278 -3.98 -22.88 -3.56
C VAL A 278 -3.13 -22.30 -2.44
N PHE A 279 -3.69 -22.13 -1.26
CA PHE A 279 -2.99 -21.66 -0.06
C PHE A 279 -2.90 -22.76 0.98
N ARG A 280 -1.73 -22.88 1.63
CA ARG A 280 -1.45 -23.85 2.69
C ARG A 280 -1.46 -23.23 4.09
N ARG A 281 -1.31 -21.92 4.18
CA ARG A 281 -1.31 -21.16 5.44
C ARG A 281 -2.27 -19.98 5.35
N LEU A 282 -2.99 -19.78 6.45
CA LEU A 282 -3.83 -18.60 6.65
C LEU A 282 -3.30 -17.81 7.84
N VAL A 283 -2.93 -16.57 7.60
CA VAL A 283 -2.59 -15.63 8.68
C VAL A 283 -3.81 -14.77 8.94
N ARG A 284 -4.35 -14.83 10.16
CA ARG A 284 -5.44 -13.97 10.58
C ARG A 284 -4.93 -12.87 11.49
N ILE A 285 -5.29 -11.63 11.18
CA ILE A 285 -4.95 -10.45 11.99
C ILE A 285 -6.22 -9.97 12.70
N GLU A 286 -6.16 -9.90 14.01
CA GLU A 286 -7.24 -9.43 14.87
C GLU A 286 -6.73 -8.31 15.80
N ARG A 287 -7.65 -7.57 16.44
CA ARG A 287 -7.28 -6.49 17.38
C ARG A 287 -8.12 -6.53 18.66
N PRO A 288 -8.13 -7.65 19.41
CA PRO A 288 -8.86 -7.71 20.66
C PRO A 288 -8.24 -6.75 21.68
N GLY A 289 -9.09 -5.95 22.34
CA GLY A 289 -8.63 -4.97 23.35
C GLY A 289 -7.62 -3.94 22.83
N GLY A 290 -7.64 -3.64 21.52
CA GLY A 290 -6.73 -2.65 20.91
C GLY A 290 -5.33 -3.16 20.57
N LYS A 291 -4.95 -4.38 20.95
CA LYS A 291 -3.67 -5.01 20.63
C LYS A 291 -3.81 -5.91 19.41
N ARG A 292 -2.84 -5.83 18.50
CA ARG A 292 -2.79 -6.68 17.31
C ARG A 292 -2.35 -8.10 17.70
N VAL A 293 -3.13 -9.09 17.25
CA VAL A 293 -2.85 -10.53 17.46
C VAL A 293 -2.82 -11.21 16.10
N TYR A 294 -1.87 -12.09 15.92
CA TYR A 294 -1.69 -12.87 14.69
C TYR A 294 -1.92 -14.35 15.01
N THR A 295 -2.71 -15.02 14.20
CA THR A 295 -2.92 -16.46 14.26
C THR A 295 -2.51 -17.07 12.94
N VAL A 296 -1.69 -18.12 12.96
CA VAL A 296 -1.31 -18.89 11.78
C VAL A 296 -2.05 -20.22 11.83
N GLU A 297 -2.85 -20.47 10.80
CA GLU A 297 -3.64 -21.69 10.63
C GLU A 297 -3.12 -22.49 9.43
N GLU A 298 -3.10 -23.81 9.53
CA GLU A 298 -2.85 -24.69 8.40
C GLU A 298 -4.14 -24.91 7.62
N LEU A 299 -4.09 -24.69 6.31
CA LEU A 299 -5.16 -24.99 5.39
C LEU A 299 -4.88 -26.35 4.78
N SER A 300 -5.66 -27.36 5.18
CA SER A 300 -5.60 -28.73 4.64
C SER A 300 -6.50 -28.85 3.43
#